data_eef782ad6d6fe2d2f11046329e5aacbb
#
_entry.id   eef782ad6d6fe2d2f11046329e5aacbb
#
_cell.length_a   1.000
_cell.length_b   1.000
_cell.length_c   1.000
_cell.angle_alpha   90.00
_cell.angle_beta   90.00
_cell.angle_gamma   90.00
#
_symmetry.space_group_name_H-M   'P 1'
#
loop_
_entity.id
_entity.type
_entity.pdbx_description
1 polymer ?
#
loop_
_entity_poly.entity_id
_entity_poly.type
_entity_poly.pdbx_seq_one_letter_code
_entity_poly.pdbx_strand_id
1 'polypeptide(L)'
;MKKKLHFYSILLLAPFTALLLISNSGGANAGLTGSPGDGTNNCKICHVGSETNTSFSLNTNITTTIPTGGYALGQTYTITVTQSTTGATKHGFEITAENSTNSNVGTFVITDATNTQLKGVANEYVTHTAAGNSLSTWSFDWTAPNSDVGAITFYVASIAGAGTGASGSQMGLKTEVISGVLGISDARLLHFTMYPNPSEDTVSFQLPSNTNEAQVTVFDYLGKSLLKQNISTLNNNLDISNLSAGIYFVRIKSDTKVGTKKLIVR
;
A
#
# COMPACT_ATOMS: atom_id res chain seq x y z
N MET A 1 60.60 -12.38 18.03
CA MET A 1 59.40 -11.51 18.23
C MET A 1 58.61 -11.27 16.95
N LYS A 2 59.21 -11.02 15.79
CA LYS A 2 58.45 -10.70 14.52
C LYS A 2 57.55 -11.84 14.05
N LYS A 3 57.89 -13.12 14.17
CA LYS A 3 57.04 -14.25 13.73
C LYS A 3 55.76 -14.42 14.56
N LYS A 4 55.78 -14.11 15.89
CA LYS A 4 54.59 -14.16 16.76
C LYS A 4 53.60 -13.04 16.46
N LEU A 5 54.10 -11.86 16.06
CA LEU A 5 53.25 -10.71 15.73
C LEU A 5 52.45 -10.97 14.43
N HIS A 6 53.04 -11.63 13.45
CA HIS A 6 52.35 -12.02 12.22
C HIS A 6 51.24 -13.06 12.45
N PHE A 7 51.49 -14.02 13.35
CA PHE A 7 50.51 -15.04 13.73
C PHE A 7 49.27 -14.40 14.41
N TYR A 8 49.45 -13.45 15.32
CA TYR A 8 48.35 -12.73 15.94
C TYR A 8 47.61 -11.82 14.98
N SER A 9 48.30 -11.20 14.02
CA SER A 9 47.64 -10.40 12.98
C SER A 9 46.75 -11.26 12.05
N ILE A 10 47.17 -12.46 11.68
CA ILE A 10 46.39 -13.42 10.90
C ILE A 10 45.21 -13.95 11.73
N LEU A 11 45.40 -14.22 13.03
CA LEU A 11 44.34 -14.71 13.91
C LEU A 11 43.25 -13.65 14.18
N LEU A 12 43.62 -12.35 14.18
CA LEU A 12 42.67 -11.24 14.32
C LEU A 12 41.95 -10.91 13.00
N LEU A 13 42.58 -11.09 11.87
CA LEU A 13 41.98 -10.86 10.55
C LEU A 13 41.03 -12.00 10.11
N ALA A 14 41.30 -13.23 10.53
CA ALA A 14 40.50 -14.38 10.13
C ALA A 14 39.01 -14.31 10.56
N PRO A 15 38.61 -13.87 11.78
CA PRO A 15 37.21 -13.71 12.11
C PRO A 15 36.58 -12.52 11.40
N PHE A 16 37.33 -11.47 11.06
CA PHE A 16 36.80 -10.29 10.36
C PHE A 16 36.54 -10.61 8.89
N THR A 17 37.39 -11.39 8.23
CA THR A 17 37.16 -11.85 6.86
C THR A 17 36.09 -12.92 6.78
N ALA A 18 35.95 -13.77 7.80
CA ALA A 18 34.85 -14.75 7.88
C ALA A 18 33.48 -14.07 8.02
N LEU A 19 33.40 -12.93 8.71
CA LEU A 19 32.15 -12.17 8.85
C LEU A 19 31.69 -11.55 7.52
N LEU A 20 32.64 -11.23 6.60
CA LEU A 20 32.35 -10.70 5.27
C LEU A 20 31.92 -11.77 4.24
N LEU A 21 32.07 -13.05 4.57
CA LEU A 21 31.75 -14.19 3.71
C LEU A 21 30.40 -14.85 4.07
N ILE A 22 29.64 -14.32 5.02
CA ILE A 22 28.32 -14.84 5.34
C ILE A 22 27.39 -14.44 4.17
N SER A 23 27.28 -15.33 3.20
CA SER A 23 26.25 -15.25 2.18
C SER A 23 24.88 -15.34 2.86
N ASN A 24 24.06 -14.31 2.73
CA ASN A 24 22.72 -14.23 3.32
C ASN A 24 21.73 -15.08 2.51
N SER A 25 22.07 -16.38 2.34
CA SER A 25 21.23 -17.35 1.64
C SER A 25 19.85 -17.54 2.32
N GLY A 26 19.72 -17.08 3.54
CA GLY A 26 18.50 -17.14 4.36
C GLY A 26 17.60 -15.91 4.25
N GLY A 27 17.72 -15.11 3.18
CA GLY A 27 16.92 -13.91 2.95
C GLY A 27 17.69 -12.61 3.10
N ALA A 28 17.17 -11.53 2.52
CA ALA A 28 17.76 -10.20 2.59
C ALA A 28 17.70 -9.64 4.03
N ASN A 29 18.59 -8.74 4.36
CA ASN A 29 18.42 -7.87 5.53
C ASN A 29 17.38 -6.81 5.21
N ALA A 30 16.64 -6.35 6.23
CA ALA A 30 15.63 -5.31 6.06
C ALA A 30 16.17 -4.04 5.40
N GLY A 31 15.36 -3.44 4.51
CA GLY A 31 15.69 -2.16 3.89
C GLY A 31 16.51 -2.25 2.61
N LEU A 32 16.35 -3.30 1.82
CA LEU A 32 17.06 -3.52 0.56
C LEU A 32 16.11 -3.66 -0.64
N THR A 33 14.94 -3.02 -0.59
CA THR A 33 13.90 -3.12 -1.65
C THR A 33 14.12 -2.15 -2.81
N GLY A 34 15.04 -1.19 -2.67
CA GLY A 34 15.23 -0.09 -3.61
C GLY A 34 14.17 1.01 -3.46
N SER A 35 13.36 0.98 -2.41
CA SER A 35 12.34 1.98 -2.14
C SER A 35 12.94 3.32 -1.69
N PRO A 36 12.22 4.43 -1.82
CA PRO A 36 12.64 5.72 -1.27
C PRO A 36 12.78 5.70 0.25
N GLY A 37 11.91 4.97 0.99
CA GLY A 37 12.00 4.81 2.45
C GLY A 37 13.26 4.09 2.90
N ASP A 38 13.79 3.18 2.07
CA ASP A 38 15.05 2.49 2.29
C ASP A 38 16.28 3.32 1.84
N GLY A 39 16.11 4.58 1.44
CA GLY A 39 17.18 5.40 0.85
C GLY A 39 17.69 4.86 -0.48
N THR A 40 16.85 4.12 -1.22
CA THR A 40 17.15 3.44 -2.50
C THR A 40 18.14 2.29 -2.38
N ASN A 41 18.43 1.83 -1.15
CA ASN A 41 19.26 0.65 -0.91
C ASN A 41 18.62 -0.61 -1.52
N ASN A 42 19.44 -1.47 -2.09
CA ASN A 42 18.96 -2.67 -2.78
C ASN A 42 20.00 -3.80 -2.73
N CYS A 43 19.74 -4.89 -3.40
CA CYS A 43 20.59 -6.08 -3.40
C CYS A 43 22.07 -5.84 -3.79
N LYS A 44 22.39 -4.72 -4.48
CA LYS A 44 23.77 -4.39 -4.88
C LYS A 44 24.71 -4.11 -3.70
N ILE A 45 24.20 -3.75 -2.55
CA ILE A 45 25.01 -3.52 -1.35
C ILE A 45 25.85 -4.78 -1.01
N CYS A 46 25.28 -5.96 -1.20
CA CYS A 46 25.95 -7.24 -0.96
C CYS A 46 26.34 -7.96 -2.27
N HIS A 47 25.58 -7.74 -3.37
CA HIS A 47 25.78 -8.38 -4.65
C HIS A 47 26.41 -7.41 -5.65
N VAL A 48 27.66 -7.03 -5.40
CA VAL A 48 28.40 -6.06 -6.22
C VAL A 48 28.58 -6.56 -7.65
N GLY A 49 28.28 -5.70 -8.64
CA GLY A 49 28.41 -6.01 -10.07
C GLY A 49 27.27 -6.89 -10.63
N SER A 50 26.18 -7.08 -9.89
CA SER A 50 25.05 -7.90 -10.32
C SER A 50 24.37 -7.41 -11.60
N GLU A 51 24.34 -6.08 -11.85
CA GLU A 51 23.73 -5.53 -13.06
C GLU A 51 24.57 -5.72 -14.34
N THR A 52 25.84 -6.04 -14.23
CA THR A 52 26.75 -6.25 -15.38
C THR A 52 26.80 -7.71 -15.81
N ASN A 53 26.16 -8.61 -15.08
CA ASN A 53 26.15 -10.04 -15.42
C ASN A 53 25.15 -10.32 -16.54
N THR A 54 25.65 -10.57 -17.72
CA THR A 54 24.84 -10.90 -18.91
C THR A 54 24.59 -12.40 -19.08
N SER A 55 25.12 -13.25 -18.18
CA SER A 55 24.94 -14.72 -18.23
C SER A 55 23.55 -15.17 -17.82
N PHE A 56 22.77 -14.28 -17.15
CA PHE A 56 21.43 -14.55 -16.70
C PHE A 56 20.48 -13.48 -17.23
N SER A 57 19.27 -13.86 -17.60
CA SER A 57 18.16 -12.93 -17.71
C SER A 57 17.36 -12.95 -16.42
N LEU A 58 16.87 -11.80 -15.97
CA LEU A 58 15.97 -11.69 -14.84
C LEU A 58 14.88 -10.67 -15.15
N ASN A 59 13.64 -11.13 -15.13
CA ASN A 59 12.46 -10.28 -15.15
C ASN A 59 11.68 -10.55 -13.86
N THR A 60 11.44 -9.50 -13.08
CA THR A 60 10.69 -9.56 -11.82
C THR A 60 9.32 -8.96 -12.05
N ASN A 61 8.29 -9.63 -11.57
CA ASN A 61 6.91 -9.16 -11.61
C ASN A 61 6.25 -9.24 -10.24
N ILE A 62 5.30 -8.33 -10.00
CA ILE A 62 4.41 -8.32 -8.85
C ILE A 62 3.00 -8.48 -9.38
N THR A 63 2.24 -9.42 -8.81
CA THR A 63 0.80 -9.55 -9.04
C THR A 63 0.08 -9.50 -7.70
N THR A 64 -1.15 -9.01 -7.72
CA THR A 64 -1.95 -8.84 -6.51
C THR A 64 -3.42 -9.15 -6.78
N THR A 65 -4.14 -9.58 -5.74
CA THR A 65 -5.60 -9.71 -5.78
C THR A 65 -6.32 -8.40 -5.47
N ILE A 66 -5.58 -7.30 -5.26
CA ILE A 66 -6.19 -5.97 -5.10
C ILE A 66 -6.88 -5.59 -6.42
N PRO A 67 -8.16 -5.18 -6.39
CA PRO A 67 -8.87 -4.75 -7.60
C PRO A 67 -8.20 -3.53 -8.25
N THR A 68 -8.36 -3.39 -9.57
CA THR A 68 -7.85 -2.22 -10.32
C THR A 68 -8.40 -0.89 -9.81
N GLY A 69 -9.53 -0.94 -9.11
CA GLY A 69 -10.15 0.21 -8.44
C GLY A 69 -9.49 0.65 -7.14
N GLY A 70 -8.49 -0.06 -6.63
CA GLY A 70 -7.80 0.24 -5.39
C GLY A 70 -8.13 -0.72 -4.24
N TYR A 71 -7.49 -0.50 -3.10
CA TYR A 71 -7.68 -1.33 -1.91
C TYR A 71 -8.87 -0.86 -1.07
N ALA A 72 -9.48 -1.78 -0.30
CA ALA A 72 -10.44 -1.46 0.76
C ALA A 72 -9.73 -1.46 2.12
N LEU A 73 -10.15 -0.56 3.02
CA LEU A 73 -9.54 -0.41 4.35
C LEU A 73 -9.64 -1.69 5.16
N GLY A 74 -8.53 -2.10 5.78
CA GLY A 74 -8.44 -3.29 6.63
C GLY A 74 -8.60 -4.63 5.89
N GLN A 75 -8.75 -4.62 4.57
CA GLN A 75 -8.89 -5.85 3.77
C GLN A 75 -7.53 -6.51 3.52
N THR A 76 -7.53 -7.83 3.51
CA THR A 76 -6.33 -8.63 3.21
C THR A 76 -6.34 -9.10 1.76
N TYR A 77 -5.19 -9.01 1.11
CA TYR A 77 -4.97 -9.35 -0.29
C TYR A 77 -3.74 -10.20 -0.44
N THR A 78 -3.75 -11.12 -1.39
CA THR A 78 -2.56 -11.91 -1.73
C THR A 78 -1.66 -11.13 -2.68
N ILE A 79 -0.37 -11.06 -2.34
CA ILE A 79 0.71 -10.50 -3.16
C ILE A 79 1.58 -11.66 -3.63
N THR A 80 1.93 -11.68 -4.90
CA THR A 80 2.82 -12.69 -5.48
C THR A 80 3.97 -12.01 -6.19
N VAL A 81 5.20 -12.38 -5.81
CA VAL A 81 6.44 -12.00 -6.50
C VAL A 81 6.87 -13.16 -7.36
N THR A 82 7.11 -12.92 -8.65
CA THR A 82 7.56 -13.92 -9.61
C THR A 82 8.82 -13.44 -10.32
N GLN A 83 9.78 -14.33 -10.48
CA GLN A 83 10.98 -14.13 -11.28
C GLN A 83 10.97 -15.08 -12.49
N SER A 84 11.13 -14.52 -13.69
CA SER A 84 11.43 -15.29 -14.89
C SER A 84 12.92 -15.15 -15.20
N THR A 85 13.64 -16.25 -15.22
CA THR A 85 15.10 -16.27 -15.39
C THR A 85 15.52 -17.31 -16.40
N THR A 86 16.71 -17.11 -17.02
CA THR A 86 17.43 -18.15 -17.75
C THR A 86 18.80 -18.33 -17.12
N GLY A 87 19.20 -19.58 -16.91
CA GLY A 87 20.53 -19.94 -16.37
C GLY A 87 20.68 -19.81 -14.84
N ALA A 88 19.75 -19.19 -14.13
CA ALA A 88 19.80 -19.06 -12.68
C ALA A 88 19.23 -20.32 -12.00
N THR A 89 19.82 -20.69 -10.86
CA THR A 89 19.37 -21.80 -10.00
C THR A 89 19.04 -21.35 -8.58
N LYS A 90 19.39 -20.11 -8.24
CA LYS A 90 19.12 -19.47 -6.96
C LYS A 90 18.47 -18.12 -7.18
N HIS A 91 17.50 -17.85 -6.33
CA HIS A 91 16.62 -16.69 -6.43
C HIS A 91 16.42 -16.06 -5.06
N GLY A 92 16.23 -14.76 -5.03
CA GLY A 92 15.91 -14.05 -3.81
C GLY A 92 15.16 -12.76 -4.10
N PHE A 93 14.44 -12.28 -3.11
CA PHE A 93 13.72 -11.01 -3.18
C PHE A 93 13.59 -10.38 -1.81
N GLU A 94 13.33 -9.09 -1.78
CA GLU A 94 12.74 -8.37 -0.66
C GLU A 94 11.69 -7.40 -1.19
N ILE A 95 10.57 -7.29 -0.49
CA ILE A 95 9.46 -6.40 -0.83
C ILE A 95 9.02 -5.58 0.37
N THR A 96 8.62 -4.34 0.12
CA THR A 96 7.93 -3.48 1.08
C THR A 96 6.74 -2.76 0.41
N ALA A 97 5.90 -2.12 1.22
CA ALA A 97 4.78 -1.29 0.78
C ALA A 97 4.89 0.10 1.42
N GLU A 98 4.90 1.15 0.62
CA GLU A 98 5.05 2.54 1.08
C GLU A 98 3.93 3.44 0.53
N ASN A 99 3.60 4.48 1.28
CA ASN A 99 2.74 5.56 0.81
C ASN A 99 3.54 6.68 0.12
N SER A 100 2.87 7.75 -0.30
CA SER A 100 3.50 8.89 -0.97
C SER A 100 4.48 9.70 -0.10
N THR A 101 4.53 9.46 1.21
CA THR A 101 5.51 10.07 2.13
C THR A 101 6.67 9.13 2.46
N ASN A 102 6.83 8.03 1.71
CA ASN A 102 7.86 7.01 1.87
C ASN A 102 7.81 6.32 3.24
N SER A 103 6.62 6.21 3.81
CA SER A 103 6.39 5.49 5.07
C SER A 103 5.79 4.12 4.77
N ASN A 104 6.26 3.09 5.46
CA ASN A 104 5.71 1.74 5.35
C ASN A 104 4.22 1.74 5.79
N VAL A 105 3.39 1.01 5.05
CA VAL A 105 1.94 0.97 5.27
C VAL A 105 1.36 -0.43 5.10
N GLY A 106 0.29 -0.69 5.85
CA GLY A 106 -0.32 -2.02 5.92
C GLY A 106 0.52 -3.00 6.74
N THR A 107 0.17 -4.27 6.68
CA THR A 107 0.83 -5.33 7.46
C THR A 107 0.97 -6.58 6.61
N PHE A 108 2.19 -7.09 6.45
CA PHE A 108 2.43 -8.35 5.78
C PHE A 108 2.10 -9.53 6.68
N VAL A 109 1.55 -10.59 6.10
CA VAL A 109 1.21 -11.85 6.76
C VAL A 109 1.81 -13.00 5.96
N ILE A 110 2.67 -13.80 6.60
CA ILE A 110 3.28 -14.96 5.95
C ILE A 110 2.29 -16.10 5.89
N THR A 111 2.04 -16.60 4.68
CA THR A 111 1.19 -17.78 4.40
C THR A 111 2.01 -19.04 4.14
N ASP A 112 3.30 -18.90 3.80
CA ASP A 112 4.27 -19.98 3.61
C ASP A 112 5.56 -19.66 4.36
N ALA A 113 5.61 -20.04 5.63
CA ALA A 113 6.77 -19.81 6.51
C ALA A 113 7.97 -20.69 6.17
N THR A 114 7.82 -21.72 5.33
CA THR A 114 8.93 -22.52 4.84
C THR A 114 9.77 -21.71 3.85
N ASN A 115 9.14 -20.96 2.97
CA ASN A 115 9.78 -20.30 1.84
C ASN A 115 9.88 -18.78 1.97
N THR A 116 9.08 -18.17 2.86
CA THR A 116 9.07 -16.72 3.10
C THR A 116 9.16 -16.38 4.57
N GLN A 117 9.63 -15.19 4.89
CA GLN A 117 9.76 -14.67 6.25
C GLN A 117 9.61 -13.16 6.30
N LEU A 118 9.21 -12.64 7.46
CA LEU A 118 9.20 -11.20 7.74
C LEU A 118 10.58 -10.71 8.17
N LYS A 119 10.87 -9.45 7.87
CA LYS A 119 12.06 -8.70 8.30
C LYS A 119 11.67 -7.28 8.72
N GLY A 120 12.62 -6.60 9.39
CA GLY A 120 12.38 -5.28 9.95
C GLY A 120 11.90 -5.34 11.41
N VAL A 121 11.89 -4.19 12.07
CA VAL A 121 11.51 -4.07 13.49
C VAL A 121 10.00 -4.22 13.68
N ALA A 122 9.22 -3.73 12.71
CA ALA A 122 7.75 -3.83 12.68
C ALA A 122 7.24 -4.79 11.60
N ASN A 123 8.12 -5.68 11.07
CA ASN A 123 7.79 -6.64 10.02
C ASN A 123 7.35 -5.98 8.70
N GLU A 124 8.04 -4.91 8.34
CA GLU A 124 7.74 -4.07 7.17
C GLU A 124 8.16 -4.69 5.84
N TYR A 125 8.92 -5.79 5.91
CA TYR A 125 9.49 -6.45 4.72
C TYR A 125 9.15 -7.92 4.70
N VAL A 126 8.99 -8.45 3.49
CA VAL A 126 8.96 -9.91 3.23
C VAL A 126 10.14 -10.27 2.35
N THR A 127 10.81 -11.36 2.70
CA THR A 127 11.89 -11.93 1.92
C THR A 127 11.80 -13.47 1.91
N HIS A 128 12.58 -14.11 1.06
CA HIS A 128 12.71 -15.57 1.02
C HIS A 128 13.44 -16.10 2.26
N THR A 129 13.27 -17.39 2.55
CA THR A 129 14.09 -18.16 3.50
C THR A 129 15.22 -18.89 2.75
N ALA A 130 16.08 -19.59 3.48
CA ALA A 130 17.07 -20.48 2.85
C ALA A 130 16.44 -21.58 2.00
N ALA A 131 15.28 -22.10 2.38
CA ALA A 131 14.52 -23.08 1.57
C ALA A 131 13.89 -22.41 0.34
N GLY A 132 13.38 -21.18 0.50
CA GLY A 132 12.73 -20.42 -0.55
C GLY A 132 13.66 -19.94 -1.66
N ASN A 133 14.99 -19.98 -1.49
CA ASN A 133 15.92 -19.48 -2.50
C ASN A 133 16.04 -20.37 -3.77
N SER A 134 15.41 -21.54 -3.78
CA SER A 134 15.30 -22.41 -4.97
C SER A 134 14.01 -22.17 -5.77
N LEU A 135 13.10 -21.37 -5.25
CA LEU A 135 11.86 -21.01 -5.92
C LEU A 135 12.06 -19.76 -6.78
N SER A 136 11.19 -19.58 -7.76
CA SER A 136 11.08 -18.37 -8.58
C SER A 136 9.74 -17.66 -8.39
N THR A 137 8.91 -18.12 -7.46
CA THR A 137 7.61 -17.53 -7.14
C THR A 137 7.33 -17.68 -5.66
N TRP A 138 6.90 -16.58 -5.03
CA TRP A 138 6.53 -16.54 -3.62
C TRP A 138 5.23 -15.76 -3.46
N SER A 139 4.34 -16.28 -2.60
CA SER A 139 3.08 -15.64 -2.28
C SER A 139 2.96 -15.45 -0.77
N PHE A 140 2.38 -14.35 -0.37
CA PHE A 140 2.10 -13.96 1.01
C PHE A 140 0.94 -12.97 1.00
N ASP A 141 0.37 -12.68 2.16
CA ASP A 141 -0.73 -11.75 2.26
C ASP A 141 -0.25 -10.38 2.75
N TRP A 142 -1.02 -9.36 2.39
CA TRP A 142 -0.86 -7.99 2.86
C TRP A 142 -2.24 -7.43 3.25
N THR A 143 -2.35 -6.95 4.49
CA THR A 143 -3.56 -6.30 5.00
C THR A 143 -3.42 -4.80 4.86
N ALA A 144 -4.37 -4.20 4.17
CA ALA A 144 -4.42 -2.76 3.94
C ALA A 144 -4.59 -1.98 5.27
N PRO A 145 -4.11 -0.73 5.34
CA PRO A 145 -4.34 0.12 6.51
C PRO A 145 -5.82 0.32 6.81
N ASN A 146 -6.14 0.58 8.09
CA ASN A 146 -7.51 0.91 8.53
C ASN A 146 -7.92 2.36 8.25
N SER A 147 -7.00 3.18 7.74
CA SER A 147 -7.24 4.56 7.30
C SER A 147 -6.73 4.77 5.88
N ASP A 148 -7.36 5.68 5.15
CA ASP A 148 -6.91 6.04 3.80
C ASP A 148 -5.56 6.77 3.87
N VAL A 149 -4.55 6.16 3.28
CA VAL A 149 -3.18 6.70 3.16
C VAL A 149 -2.85 7.12 1.72
N GLY A 150 -3.85 7.15 0.85
CA GLY A 150 -3.70 7.44 -0.57
C GLY A 150 -3.16 6.26 -1.37
N ALA A 151 -2.47 6.54 -2.47
CA ALA A 151 -1.83 5.51 -3.26
C ALA A 151 -0.71 4.82 -2.48
N ILE A 152 -0.57 3.51 -2.69
CA ILE A 152 0.45 2.66 -2.09
C ILE A 152 1.31 2.10 -3.21
N THR A 153 2.62 2.08 -3.01
CA THR A 153 3.56 1.47 -3.94
C THR A 153 4.26 0.29 -3.28
N PHE A 154 4.14 -0.88 -3.88
CA PHE A 154 4.97 -2.02 -3.55
C PHE A 154 6.31 -1.89 -4.28
N TYR A 155 7.41 -2.00 -3.54
CA TYR A 155 8.78 -1.98 -4.07
C TYR A 155 9.41 -3.33 -3.86
N VAL A 156 9.93 -3.92 -4.92
CA VAL A 156 10.63 -5.20 -4.89
C VAL A 156 12.03 -5.04 -5.47
N ALA A 157 13.03 -5.45 -4.71
CA ALA A 157 14.34 -5.81 -5.23
C ALA A 157 14.48 -7.33 -5.28
N SER A 158 15.06 -7.83 -6.33
CA SER A 158 15.22 -9.25 -6.59
C SER A 158 16.61 -9.57 -7.11
N ILE A 159 17.04 -10.81 -6.91
CA ILE A 159 18.34 -11.31 -7.34
C ILE A 159 18.19 -12.72 -7.85
N ALA A 160 18.96 -13.08 -8.88
CA ALA A 160 19.02 -14.43 -9.43
C ALA A 160 20.46 -14.76 -9.83
N GLY A 161 20.89 -15.99 -9.60
CA GLY A 161 22.27 -16.41 -9.87
C GLY A 161 22.47 -17.92 -9.88
N ALA A 162 23.73 -18.35 -10.05
CA ALA A 162 24.11 -19.75 -10.09
C ALA A 162 24.31 -20.40 -8.69
N GLY A 163 24.14 -19.65 -7.61
CA GLY A 163 24.16 -20.18 -6.25
C GLY A 163 25.53 -20.23 -5.57
N THR A 164 26.57 -19.65 -6.14
CA THR A 164 27.94 -19.67 -5.59
C THR A 164 28.37 -18.27 -5.14
N GLY A 165 27.82 -17.78 -4.02
CA GLY A 165 28.25 -16.52 -3.43
C GLY A 165 27.50 -15.28 -3.98
N ALA A 166 27.97 -14.09 -3.60
CA ALA A 166 27.36 -12.82 -3.94
C ALA A 166 27.69 -12.31 -5.34
N SER A 167 28.80 -12.72 -5.92
CA SER A 167 29.21 -12.38 -7.28
C SER A 167 28.53 -13.27 -8.33
N GLY A 168 28.38 -12.74 -9.56
CA GLY A 168 27.80 -13.50 -10.66
C GLY A 168 26.27 -13.59 -10.65
N SER A 169 25.60 -12.70 -9.93
CA SER A 169 24.14 -12.61 -9.90
C SER A 169 23.61 -11.52 -10.81
N GLN A 170 22.34 -11.61 -11.22
CA GLN A 170 21.59 -10.56 -11.88
C GLN A 170 20.60 -9.95 -10.89
N MET A 171 20.49 -8.62 -10.86
CA MET A 171 19.54 -7.91 -10.02
C MET A 171 18.39 -7.32 -10.84
N GLY A 172 17.20 -7.31 -10.29
CA GLY A 172 16.02 -6.65 -10.82
C GLY A 172 15.33 -5.78 -9.77
N LEU A 173 14.74 -4.67 -10.22
CA LEU A 173 13.84 -3.83 -9.43
C LEU A 173 12.48 -3.80 -10.12
N LYS A 174 11.42 -3.83 -9.33
CA LYS A 174 10.03 -3.71 -9.81
C LYS A 174 9.21 -2.91 -8.82
N THR A 175 8.35 -2.07 -9.34
CA THR A 175 7.35 -1.35 -8.56
C THR A 175 5.95 -1.67 -9.07
N GLU A 176 4.98 -1.70 -8.17
CA GLU A 176 3.55 -1.82 -8.48
C GLU A 176 2.80 -0.77 -7.68
N VAL A 177 2.10 0.12 -8.38
CA VAL A 177 1.35 1.22 -7.76
C VAL A 177 -0.12 0.83 -7.67
N ILE A 178 -0.63 0.82 -6.46
CA ILE A 178 -2.03 0.60 -6.16
C ILE A 178 -2.68 1.95 -5.86
N SER A 179 -3.72 2.29 -6.60
CA SER A 179 -4.53 3.48 -6.31
C SER A 179 -5.10 3.41 -4.90
N GLY A 180 -5.23 4.57 -4.26
CA GLY A 180 -5.95 4.68 -2.99
C GLY A 180 -7.39 4.23 -3.12
N VAL A 181 -8.07 4.14 -2.00
CA VAL A 181 -9.47 3.69 -1.94
C VAL A 181 -10.33 4.48 -2.92
N LEU A 182 -10.95 3.80 -3.88
CA LEU A 182 -12.00 4.38 -4.72
C LEU A 182 -13.31 4.42 -3.91
N GLY A 183 -13.34 5.25 -2.90
CA GLY A 183 -14.51 5.52 -2.10
C GLY A 183 -14.44 6.96 -1.61
N ILE A 184 -15.59 7.56 -1.37
CA ILE A 184 -15.64 8.74 -0.52
C ILE A 184 -15.19 8.23 0.84
N SER A 185 -13.97 8.59 1.28
CA SER A 185 -13.51 8.21 2.63
C SER A 185 -14.58 8.66 3.63
N ASP A 186 -14.85 7.84 4.65
CA ASP A 186 -15.80 8.22 5.72
C ASP A 186 -15.46 9.59 6.32
N ALA A 187 -14.18 9.99 6.27
CA ALA A 187 -13.73 11.31 6.65
C ALA A 187 -14.34 12.44 5.79
N ARG A 188 -14.76 12.17 4.55
CA ARG A 188 -15.43 13.12 3.65
C ARG A 188 -16.94 12.96 3.59
N LEU A 189 -17.50 11.91 4.23
CA LEU A 189 -18.94 11.74 4.33
C LEU A 189 -19.52 12.68 5.39
N LEU A 190 -20.55 13.46 4.99
CA LEU A 190 -21.37 14.22 5.90
C LEU A 190 -22.60 13.37 6.25
N HIS A 191 -22.60 12.78 7.45
CA HIS A 191 -23.79 12.09 7.97
C HIS A 191 -24.77 13.11 8.52
N PHE A 192 -25.94 13.24 7.88
CA PHE A 192 -27.01 14.12 8.33
C PHE A 192 -28.34 13.35 8.34
N THR A 193 -29.30 13.79 9.10
CA THR A 193 -30.69 13.34 8.99
C THR A 193 -31.57 14.42 8.39
N MET A 194 -32.67 14.02 7.76
CA MET A 194 -33.68 14.96 7.28
C MET A 194 -35.08 14.40 7.56
N TYR A 195 -35.98 15.29 7.97
CA TYR A 195 -37.35 14.96 8.33
C TYR A 195 -38.30 16.17 8.16
N PRO A 196 -39.60 15.92 7.89
CA PRO A 196 -40.15 14.61 7.51
C PRO A 196 -39.63 14.19 6.12
N ASN A 197 -39.68 12.86 5.87
CA ASN A 197 -39.46 12.31 4.55
C ASN A 197 -40.28 11.02 4.44
N PRO A 198 -41.38 11.01 3.69
CA PRO A 198 -41.88 12.04 2.73
C PRO A 198 -42.29 13.37 3.38
N SER A 199 -42.25 14.45 2.59
CA SER A 199 -42.60 15.80 2.97
C SER A 199 -43.50 16.48 1.93
N GLU A 200 -44.26 17.49 2.34
CA GLU A 200 -45.13 18.28 1.46
C GLU A 200 -44.54 19.68 1.21
N ASP A 201 -44.36 20.47 2.26
CA ASP A 201 -43.98 21.89 2.14
C ASP A 201 -42.56 22.20 2.63
N THR A 202 -42.11 21.50 3.70
CA THR A 202 -40.87 21.87 4.38
C THR A 202 -40.12 20.63 4.85
N VAL A 203 -38.81 20.62 4.72
CA VAL A 203 -37.92 19.58 5.24
C VAL A 203 -36.88 20.21 6.16
N SER A 204 -36.64 19.57 7.32
CA SER A 204 -35.65 19.98 8.31
C SER A 204 -34.42 19.06 8.23
N PHE A 205 -33.24 19.63 8.50
CA PHE A 205 -31.99 18.90 8.49
C PHE A 205 -31.35 18.88 9.88
N GLN A 206 -30.83 17.76 10.30
CA GLN A 206 -29.98 17.67 11.49
C GLN A 206 -28.55 17.40 11.04
N LEU A 207 -27.70 18.38 11.25
CA LEU A 207 -26.27 18.33 10.97
C LEU A 207 -25.53 17.66 12.15
N PRO A 208 -24.35 17.05 11.91
CA PRO A 208 -23.48 16.60 12.99
C PRO A 208 -23.04 17.73 13.91
N SER A 209 -22.78 17.43 15.18
CA SER A 209 -22.43 18.42 16.22
C SER A 209 -21.16 19.25 15.89
N ASN A 210 -20.32 18.80 15.00
CA ASN A 210 -19.10 19.49 14.55
C ASN A 210 -19.30 20.27 13.24
N THR A 211 -20.54 20.46 12.78
CA THR A 211 -20.88 21.15 11.53
C THR A 211 -21.85 22.28 11.83
N ASN A 212 -21.36 23.53 11.88
CA ASN A 212 -22.18 24.69 12.21
C ASN A 212 -22.90 25.24 10.99
N GLU A 213 -22.29 25.17 9.81
CA GLU A 213 -22.83 25.71 8.55
C GLU A 213 -22.63 24.67 7.42
N ALA A 214 -23.59 24.64 6.52
CA ALA A 214 -23.54 23.81 5.33
C ALA A 214 -24.40 24.41 4.22
N GLN A 215 -24.16 24.00 2.99
CA GLN A 215 -24.98 24.35 1.84
C GLN A 215 -25.80 23.14 1.42
N VAL A 216 -27.11 23.23 1.40
CA VAL A 216 -28.03 22.27 0.86
C VAL A 216 -28.33 22.60 -0.61
N THR A 217 -28.36 21.58 -1.45
CA THR A 217 -28.79 21.67 -2.85
C THR A 217 -29.74 20.51 -3.15
N VAL A 218 -30.88 20.81 -3.75
CA VAL A 218 -31.85 19.81 -4.19
C VAL A 218 -31.74 19.63 -5.69
N PHE A 219 -31.67 18.37 -6.13
CA PHE A 219 -31.58 17.97 -7.53
C PHE A 219 -32.80 17.12 -7.92
N ASP A 220 -33.23 17.24 -9.15
CA ASP A 220 -34.14 16.28 -9.74
C ASP A 220 -33.42 14.98 -10.11
N TYR A 221 -34.16 14.00 -10.63
CA TYR A 221 -33.64 12.68 -11.03
C TYR A 221 -32.68 12.75 -12.24
N LEU A 222 -32.65 13.87 -12.98
CA LEU A 222 -31.71 14.13 -14.08
C LEU A 222 -30.44 14.86 -13.61
N GLY A 223 -30.35 15.21 -12.33
CA GLY A 223 -29.22 15.95 -11.75
C GLY A 223 -29.27 17.47 -11.93
N LYS A 224 -30.41 18.04 -12.38
CA LYS A 224 -30.59 19.49 -12.45
C LYS A 224 -30.80 20.03 -11.05
N SER A 225 -30.04 21.05 -10.67
CA SER A 225 -30.23 21.77 -9.41
C SER A 225 -31.49 22.62 -9.46
N LEU A 226 -32.38 22.40 -8.50
CA LEU A 226 -33.67 23.13 -8.37
C LEU A 226 -33.67 24.13 -7.26
N LEU A 227 -33.13 23.81 -6.09
CA LEU A 227 -33.05 24.68 -4.92
C LEU A 227 -31.63 24.67 -4.36
N LYS A 228 -31.21 25.80 -3.83
CA LYS A 228 -29.91 25.96 -3.16
C LYS A 228 -30.04 26.96 -2.02
N GLN A 229 -29.65 26.54 -0.80
CA GLN A 229 -29.73 27.35 0.40
C GLN A 229 -28.58 27.05 1.36
N ASN A 230 -28.12 28.05 2.09
CA ASN A 230 -27.24 27.83 3.23
C ASN A 230 -28.07 27.50 4.46
N ILE A 231 -27.67 26.48 5.18
CA ILE A 231 -28.30 26.04 6.43
C ILE A 231 -27.28 26.07 7.56
N SER A 232 -27.80 26.21 8.78
CA SER A 232 -27.00 26.16 10.00
C SER A 232 -27.75 25.37 11.08
N THR A 233 -27.14 25.16 12.23
CA THR A 233 -27.79 24.51 13.38
C THR A 233 -29.01 25.32 13.89
N LEU A 234 -29.07 26.62 13.63
CA LEU A 234 -30.18 27.53 14.01
C LEU A 234 -31.22 27.71 12.89
N ASN A 235 -30.79 27.56 11.64
CA ASN A 235 -31.67 27.72 10.46
C ASN A 235 -31.46 26.47 9.58
N ASN A 236 -32.18 25.40 9.91
CA ASN A 236 -32.04 24.08 9.34
C ASN A 236 -33.24 23.61 8.51
N ASN A 237 -34.14 24.51 8.14
CA ASN A 237 -35.34 24.21 7.36
C ASN A 237 -35.16 24.64 5.91
N LEU A 238 -35.75 23.89 4.99
CA LEU A 238 -35.84 24.21 3.56
C LEU A 238 -37.28 24.13 3.11
N ASP A 239 -37.76 25.20 2.50
CA ASP A 239 -39.04 25.28 1.83
C ASP A 239 -38.95 24.51 0.49
N ILE A 240 -39.83 23.52 0.31
CA ILE A 240 -39.97 22.67 -0.87
C ILE A 240 -41.37 22.77 -1.49
N SER A 241 -42.22 23.66 -1.03
CA SER A 241 -43.62 23.85 -1.48
C SER A 241 -43.76 24.08 -2.98
N ASN A 242 -42.70 24.58 -3.64
CA ASN A 242 -42.66 24.80 -5.08
C ASN A 242 -42.20 23.59 -5.89
N LEU A 243 -41.90 22.46 -5.23
CA LEU A 243 -41.54 21.23 -5.92
C LEU A 243 -42.79 20.37 -6.18
N SER A 244 -42.90 19.81 -7.38
CA SER A 244 -43.95 18.86 -7.68
C SER A 244 -43.76 17.55 -6.91
N ALA A 245 -44.82 16.79 -6.68
CA ALA A 245 -44.71 15.44 -6.09
C ALA A 245 -43.74 14.57 -6.89
N GLY A 246 -42.80 13.94 -6.20
CA GLY A 246 -41.74 13.17 -6.87
C GLY A 246 -40.56 12.80 -5.99
N ILE A 247 -39.52 12.24 -6.64
CA ILE A 247 -38.25 11.85 -5.98
C ILE A 247 -37.18 12.85 -6.34
N TYR A 248 -36.48 13.34 -5.33
CA TYR A 248 -35.39 14.31 -5.42
C TYR A 248 -34.17 13.80 -4.67
N PHE A 249 -32.99 14.34 -4.97
CA PHE A 249 -31.76 14.11 -4.25
C PHE A 249 -31.32 15.39 -3.53
N VAL A 250 -31.16 15.29 -2.23
CA VAL A 250 -30.68 16.37 -1.37
C VAL A 250 -29.21 16.14 -1.10
N ARG A 251 -28.37 17.07 -1.52
CA ARG A 251 -26.94 17.08 -1.27
C ARG A 251 -26.60 18.20 -0.29
N ILE A 252 -25.94 17.85 0.80
CA ILE A 252 -25.41 18.81 1.77
C ILE A 252 -23.89 18.81 1.69
N LYS A 253 -23.30 19.98 1.57
CA LYS A 253 -21.86 20.21 1.55
C LYS A 253 -21.47 21.15 2.69
N SER A 254 -20.50 20.72 3.51
CA SER A 254 -19.86 21.56 4.53
C SER A 254 -18.35 21.37 4.43
N ASP A 255 -17.59 22.45 4.26
CA ASP A 255 -16.14 22.44 4.06
C ASP A 255 -15.68 21.35 3.09
N THR A 256 -15.05 20.31 3.61
CA THR A 256 -14.56 19.16 2.85
C THR A 256 -15.51 17.97 2.81
N LYS A 257 -16.67 18.04 3.54
CA LYS A 257 -17.60 16.92 3.70
C LYS A 257 -18.84 17.09 2.82
N VAL A 258 -19.32 15.96 2.28
CA VAL A 258 -20.52 15.91 1.43
C VAL A 258 -21.39 14.74 1.85
N GLY A 259 -22.69 14.96 1.94
CA GLY A 259 -23.69 13.92 2.14
C GLY A 259 -24.81 14.04 1.11
N THR A 260 -25.39 12.92 0.67
CA THR A 260 -26.54 12.90 -0.24
C THR A 260 -27.59 11.93 0.27
N LYS A 261 -28.87 12.36 0.28
CA LYS A 261 -30.02 11.53 0.63
C LYS A 261 -31.17 11.73 -0.33
N LYS A 262 -32.01 10.70 -0.44
CA LYS A 262 -33.26 10.74 -1.21
C LYS A 262 -34.35 11.47 -0.43
N LEU A 263 -35.01 12.45 -1.06
CA LEU A 263 -36.19 13.14 -0.58
C LEU A 263 -37.40 12.72 -1.43
N ILE A 264 -38.52 12.46 -0.77
CA ILE A 264 -39.81 12.18 -1.41
C ILE A 264 -40.74 13.35 -1.10
N VAL A 265 -41.22 14.04 -2.14
CA VAL A 265 -42.21 15.11 -2.07
C VAL A 265 -43.58 14.55 -2.42
N ARG A 266 -44.61 14.90 -1.64
CA ARG A 266 -46.00 14.45 -1.86
C ARG A 266 -46.89 15.60 -2.35
#